data_741d8521443e019b17a9b7ed67cee0d1
#
_entry.id   741d8521443e019b17a9b7ed67cee0d1
#
_cell.length_a   1.000
_cell.length_b   1.000
_cell.length_c   1.000
_cell.angle_alpha   90.00
_cell.angle_beta   90.00
_cell.angle_gamma   90.00
#
_symmetry.space_group_name_H-M   'P 1'
#
loop_
_entity.id
_entity.type
_entity.pdbx_description
1 polymer ?
#
loop_
_entity_poly.entity_id
_entity_poly.type
_entity_poly.pdbx_seq_one_letter_code
_entity_poly.pdbx_strand_id
1 'polypeptide(L)'
;MKPELLKNLLGEAMPRGIIIRSAEPVGPKTSLKIPELVRYLISVPGVTASQMKCSVEKLNSTAEWPVSRKRRGKQITTDLKQVVESLQLITEKDVEDGQITPWSWPEDAKYDELPFFDLTLRSIARFNLKPAEVIGSIMGLSGEMIKMLRILKLGFSIPKSP
;
A
#
# COMPACT_ATOMS: atom_id res chain seq x y z
N MET A 1 -5.18 16.69 29.59
CA MET A 1 -5.04 17.71 28.53
C MET A 1 -6.23 17.57 27.58
N LYS A 2 -6.85 18.68 27.16
CA LYS A 2 -7.97 18.62 26.20
C LYS A 2 -7.42 18.27 24.80
N PRO A 3 -8.10 17.41 24.01
CA PRO A 3 -7.62 16.99 22.68
C PRO A 3 -7.33 18.14 21.72
N GLU A 4 -8.15 19.18 21.73
CA GLU A 4 -7.96 20.36 20.88
C GLU A 4 -6.67 21.14 21.22
N LEU A 5 -6.34 21.26 22.52
CA LEU A 5 -5.08 21.89 22.92
C LEU A 5 -3.88 21.08 22.44
N LEU A 6 -3.95 19.73 22.55
CA LEU A 6 -2.90 18.85 22.06
C LEU A 6 -2.74 18.95 20.54
N LYS A 7 -3.85 19.01 19.79
CA LYS A 7 -3.84 19.20 18.35
C LYS A 7 -3.13 20.49 17.94
N ASN A 8 -3.43 21.60 18.61
CA ASN A 8 -2.81 22.89 18.32
C ASN A 8 -1.31 22.89 18.62
N LEU A 9 -0.91 22.42 19.82
CA LEU A 9 0.50 22.33 20.22
C LEU A 9 1.31 21.42 19.29
N LEU A 10 0.75 20.27 18.89
CA LEU A 10 1.40 19.38 17.92
C LEU A 10 1.47 20.03 16.55
N GLY A 11 0.41 20.73 16.10
CA GLY A 11 0.39 21.41 14.81
C GLY A 11 1.48 22.47 14.71
N GLU A 12 1.75 23.23 15.79
CA GLU A 12 2.82 24.21 15.82
C GLU A 12 4.22 23.59 15.85
N ALA A 13 4.36 22.39 16.45
CA ALA A 13 5.64 21.68 16.58
C ALA A 13 5.99 20.84 15.35
N MET A 14 5.04 20.58 14.43
CA MET A 14 5.26 19.73 13.27
C MET A 14 6.03 20.45 12.16
N PRO A 15 6.88 19.73 11.40
CA PRO A 15 7.49 20.25 10.18
C PRO A 15 6.44 20.71 9.16
N ARG A 16 6.83 21.64 8.28
CA ARG A 16 5.96 22.10 7.19
C ARG A 16 5.48 20.90 6.33
N GLY A 17 4.19 20.88 6.02
CA GLY A 17 3.56 19.80 5.24
C GLY A 17 2.92 18.71 6.07
N ILE A 18 3.08 18.68 7.40
CA ILE A 18 2.37 17.78 8.30
C ILE A 18 1.20 18.51 8.95
N ILE A 19 -0.02 18.03 8.68
CA ILE A 19 -1.24 18.62 9.24
C ILE A 19 -1.89 17.61 10.18
N ILE A 20 -2.10 18.01 11.46
CA ILE A 20 -2.86 17.22 12.42
C ILE A 20 -4.36 17.46 12.17
N ARG A 21 -5.06 16.46 11.63
CA ARG A 21 -6.48 16.57 11.32
C ARG A 21 -7.37 16.46 12.55
N SER A 22 -7.09 15.49 13.42
CA SER A 22 -7.86 15.27 14.65
C SER A 22 -6.97 14.73 15.77
N ALA A 23 -7.39 14.91 17.01
CA ALA A 23 -6.85 14.27 18.19
C ALA A 23 -8.03 13.78 19.04
N GLU A 24 -8.00 12.52 19.43
CA GLU A 24 -9.07 11.89 20.22
C GLU A 24 -8.48 11.20 21.45
N PRO A 25 -9.17 11.29 22.61
CA PRO A 25 -8.72 10.57 23.79
C PRO A 25 -8.93 9.06 23.60
N VAL A 26 -7.93 8.27 23.88
CA VAL A 26 -8.05 6.80 23.92
C VAL A 26 -8.02 6.34 25.36
N GLY A 27 -8.91 5.42 25.71
CA GLY A 27 -8.95 4.82 27.04
C GLY A 27 -7.68 3.98 27.31
N PRO A 28 -7.27 3.85 28.58
CA PRO A 28 -6.01 3.17 28.96
C PRO A 28 -5.95 1.69 28.55
N LYS A 29 -7.09 1.08 28.25
CA LYS A 29 -7.21 -0.31 27.78
C LYS A 29 -7.58 -0.41 26.29
N THR A 30 -7.62 0.70 25.55
CA THR A 30 -7.96 0.70 24.13
C THR A 30 -6.80 0.12 23.34
N SER A 31 -6.98 -1.08 22.83
CA SER A 31 -6.06 -1.64 21.83
C SER A 31 -6.24 -0.91 20.49
N LEU A 32 -5.17 -0.37 19.94
CA LEU A 32 -5.21 0.15 18.58
C LEU A 32 -5.52 -1.01 17.63
N LYS A 33 -6.63 -0.91 16.91
CA LYS A 33 -6.99 -1.93 15.91
C LYS A 33 -5.98 -1.91 14.79
N ILE A 34 -5.43 -3.08 14.46
CA ILE A 34 -4.57 -3.25 13.29
C ILE A 34 -5.48 -3.17 12.06
N PRO A 35 -5.14 -2.37 11.05
CA PRO A 35 -5.89 -2.36 9.79
C PRO A 35 -5.98 -3.77 9.22
N GLU A 36 -7.15 -4.17 8.77
CA GLU A 36 -7.35 -5.47 8.12
C GLU A 36 -6.83 -5.47 6.68
N LEU A 37 -7.15 -4.39 5.96
CA LEU A 37 -6.73 -4.17 4.58
C LEU A 37 -6.02 -2.83 4.45
N VAL A 38 -4.99 -2.78 3.61
CA VAL A 38 -4.29 -1.54 3.25
C VAL A 38 -4.14 -1.48 1.73
N ARG A 39 -4.57 -0.37 1.13
CA ARG A 39 -4.57 -0.14 -0.32
C ARG A 39 -3.44 0.80 -0.72
N TYR A 40 -2.78 0.47 -1.81
CA TYR A 40 -1.64 1.21 -2.35
C TYR A 40 -1.79 1.40 -3.86
N LEU A 41 -1.33 2.56 -4.37
CA LEU A 41 -0.98 2.73 -5.77
C LEU A 41 0.54 2.64 -5.94
N ILE A 42 0.98 1.93 -6.96
CA ILE A 42 2.40 1.67 -7.17
C ILE A 42 2.77 1.90 -8.62
N SER A 43 3.67 2.84 -8.87
CA SER A 43 4.31 3.05 -10.16
C SER A 43 5.63 2.27 -10.22
N VAL A 44 5.89 1.66 -11.38
CA VAL A 44 7.11 0.90 -11.65
C VAL A 44 7.84 1.58 -12.82
N PRO A 45 8.79 2.47 -12.54
CA PRO A 45 9.51 3.19 -13.58
C PRO A 45 10.21 2.25 -14.58
N GLY A 46 10.10 2.57 -15.87
CA GLY A 46 10.74 1.79 -16.94
C GLY A 46 10.05 0.49 -17.31
N VAL A 47 8.85 0.21 -16.77
CA VAL A 47 8.06 -0.97 -17.09
C VAL A 47 6.83 -0.59 -17.88
N THR A 48 6.54 -1.35 -18.96
CA THR A 48 5.39 -1.10 -19.84
C THR A 48 4.08 -1.65 -19.24
N ALA A 49 2.95 -1.08 -19.66
CA ALA A 49 1.61 -1.58 -19.29
C ALA A 49 1.42 -3.08 -19.63
N SER A 50 1.98 -3.53 -20.75
CA SER A 50 1.91 -4.93 -21.16
C SER A 50 2.64 -5.88 -20.18
N GLN A 51 3.84 -5.48 -19.71
CA GLN A 51 4.59 -6.25 -18.73
C GLN A 51 3.87 -6.29 -17.38
N MET A 52 3.29 -5.17 -16.95
CA MET A 52 2.50 -5.09 -15.72
C MET A 52 1.25 -5.97 -15.81
N LYS A 53 0.53 -5.93 -16.94
CA LYS A 53 -0.64 -6.78 -17.20
C LYS A 53 -0.29 -8.27 -17.14
N CYS A 54 0.78 -8.67 -17.81
CA CYS A 54 1.28 -10.06 -17.78
C CYS A 54 1.60 -10.50 -16.34
N SER A 55 2.14 -9.62 -15.50
CA SER A 55 2.45 -9.92 -14.10
C SER A 55 1.18 -10.14 -13.27
N VAL A 56 0.12 -9.35 -13.50
CA VAL A 56 -1.19 -9.54 -12.86
C VAL A 56 -1.82 -10.88 -13.30
N GLU A 57 -1.80 -11.17 -14.59
CA GLU A 57 -2.33 -12.42 -15.14
C GLU A 57 -1.59 -13.63 -14.58
N LYS A 58 -0.26 -13.56 -14.50
CA LYS A 58 0.58 -14.60 -13.93
C LYS A 58 0.25 -14.83 -12.45
N LEU A 59 0.10 -13.77 -11.64
CA LEU A 59 -0.33 -13.92 -10.26
C LEU A 59 -1.69 -14.60 -10.18
N ASN A 60 -2.65 -14.19 -11.00
CA ASN A 60 -4.00 -14.72 -10.98
C ASN A 60 -4.09 -16.21 -11.40
N SER A 61 -3.29 -16.61 -12.38
CA SER A 61 -3.27 -17.98 -12.91
C SER A 61 -2.46 -18.97 -12.05
N THR A 62 -1.57 -18.49 -11.20
CA THR A 62 -0.74 -19.34 -10.34
C THR A 62 -1.52 -19.73 -9.09
N ALA A 63 -1.55 -21.01 -8.74
CA ALA A 63 -2.27 -21.51 -7.57
C ALA A 63 -1.63 -21.02 -6.25
N GLU A 64 -0.30 -21.09 -6.16
CA GLU A 64 0.48 -20.68 -4.99
C GLU A 64 1.66 -19.82 -5.43
N TRP A 65 2.01 -18.83 -4.62
CA TRP A 65 3.17 -17.94 -4.88
C TRP A 65 4.01 -17.80 -3.60
N PRO A 66 4.88 -18.79 -3.30
CA PRO A 66 5.66 -18.79 -2.08
C PRO A 66 6.74 -17.71 -2.12
N VAL A 67 6.79 -16.88 -1.09
CA VAL A 67 7.84 -15.88 -0.86
C VAL A 67 8.50 -16.15 0.47
N SER A 68 9.84 -16.25 0.44
CA SER A 68 10.64 -16.48 1.63
C SER A 68 11.42 -15.24 1.99
N ARG A 69 11.45 -14.92 3.29
CA ARG A 69 12.31 -13.86 3.83
C ARG A 69 12.98 -14.30 5.13
N LYS A 70 14.15 -13.76 5.38
CA LYS A 70 14.86 -13.97 6.64
C LYS A 70 14.44 -12.91 7.66
N ARG A 71 13.94 -13.35 8.82
CA ARG A 71 13.60 -12.48 9.95
C ARG A 71 14.18 -13.02 11.23
N ARG A 72 15.00 -12.23 11.93
CA ARG A 72 15.68 -12.64 13.19
C ARG A 72 16.40 -13.98 13.06
N GLY A 73 17.11 -14.21 11.95
CA GLY A 73 17.86 -15.44 11.68
C GLY A 73 17.01 -16.63 11.19
N LYS A 74 15.69 -16.56 11.26
CA LYS A 74 14.78 -17.61 10.78
C LYS A 74 14.25 -17.29 9.38
N GLN A 75 14.20 -18.30 8.51
CA GLN A 75 13.53 -18.21 7.22
C GLN A 75 12.03 -18.43 7.43
N ILE A 76 11.24 -17.48 6.95
CA ILE A 76 9.77 -17.54 7.00
C ILE A 76 9.29 -17.52 5.57
N THR A 77 8.50 -18.52 5.18
CA THR A 77 7.83 -18.60 3.87
C THR A 77 6.35 -18.33 4.03
N THR A 78 5.80 -17.53 3.13
CA THR A 78 4.37 -17.24 3.06
C THR A 78 3.94 -17.25 1.61
N ASP A 79 2.71 -17.66 1.37
CA ASP A 79 2.09 -17.54 0.07
C ASP A 79 1.54 -16.12 -0.14
N LEU A 80 1.94 -15.46 -1.22
CA LEU A 80 1.44 -14.13 -1.57
C LEU A 80 -0.07 -14.10 -1.77
N LYS A 81 -0.67 -15.21 -2.21
CA LYS A 81 -2.12 -15.34 -2.37
C LYS A 81 -2.90 -15.13 -1.06
N GLN A 82 -2.28 -15.39 0.07
CA GLN A 82 -2.89 -15.15 1.39
C GLN A 82 -2.80 -13.68 1.81
N VAL A 83 -1.78 -12.95 1.30
CA VAL A 83 -1.47 -11.57 1.67
C VAL A 83 -2.09 -10.58 0.69
N VAL A 84 -2.10 -10.90 -0.60
CA VAL A 84 -2.68 -10.05 -1.65
C VAL A 84 -4.18 -10.27 -1.70
N GLU A 85 -4.96 -9.27 -1.30
CA GLU A 85 -6.41 -9.27 -1.45
C GLU A 85 -6.82 -9.01 -2.89
N SER A 86 -6.20 -7.99 -3.51
CA SER A 86 -6.39 -7.66 -4.91
C SER A 86 -5.15 -7.01 -5.50
N LEU A 87 -4.92 -7.27 -6.79
CA LEU A 87 -3.93 -6.59 -7.62
C LEU A 87 -4.55 -6.32 -8.98
N GLN A 88 -4.67 -5.06 -9.35
CA GLN A 88 -5.24 -4.61 -10.62
C GLN A 88 -4.26 -3.64 -11.30
N LEU A 89 -4.33 -3.58 -12.62
CA LEU A 89 -3.64 -2.56 -13.41
C LEU A 89 -4.58 -1.41 -13.66
N ILE A 90 -4.12 -0.20 -13.41
CA ILE A 90 -4.82 1.05 -13.70
C ILE A 90 -4.16 1.71 -14.90
N THR A 91 -4.95 2.02 -15.90
CA THR A 91 -4.54 2.68 -17.14
C THR A 91 -5.20 4.05 -17.25
N GLU A 92 -4.78 4.87 -18.23
CA GLU A 92 -5.42 6.15 -18.54
C GLU A 92 -6.93 6.00 -18.72
N LYS A 93 -7.36 4.95 -19.41
CA LYS A 93 -8.78 4.68 -19.66
C LYS A 93 -9.57 4.49 -18.37
N ASP A 94 -9.02 3.80 -17.37
CA ASP A 94 -9.70 3.58 -16.08
C ASP A 94 -9.87 4.90 -15.30
N VAL A 95 -8.97 5.86 -15.51
CA VAL A 95 -9.06 7.21 -14.94
C VAL A 95 -10.10 8.05 -15.69
N GLU A 96 -10.11 8.02 -17.03
CA GLU A 96 -11.07 8.72 -17.86
C GLU A 96 -12.50 8.21 -17.63
N ASP A 97 -12.68 6.90 -17.46
CA ASP A 97 -13.97 6.27 -17.14
C ASP A 97 -14.45 6.54 -15.69
N GLY A 98 -13.70 7.32 -14.91
CA GLY A 98 -14.08 7.72 -13.55
C GLY A 98 -14.03 6.58 -12.51
N GLN A 99 -13.43 5.44 -12.84
CA GLN A 99 -13.27 4.29 -11.93
C GLN A 99 -12.32 4.61 -10.76
N ILE A 100 -11.49 5.65 -10.94
CA ILE A 100 -10.57 6.15 -9.92
C ILE A 100 -10.70 7.66 -9.85
N THR A 101 -11.12 8.15 -8.69
CA THR A 101 -11.18 9.57 -8.44
C THR A 101 -9.78 10.13 -8.19
N PRO A 102 -9.34 11.16 -8.92
CA PRO A 102 -8.01 11.77 -8.78
C PRO A 102 -7.72 12.41 -7.41
N TRP A 103 -8.74 12.56 -6.54
CA TRP A 103 -8.63 13.26 -5.26
C TRP A 103 -7.63 12.68 -4.27
N SER A 104 -7.22 11.42 -4.46
CA SER A 104 -6.22 10.76 -3.61
C SER A 104 -4.79 10.94 -4.12
N TRP A 105 -4.64 11.62 -5.24
CA TRP A 105 -3.34 11.86 -5.86
C TRP A 105 -2.77 13.20 -5.39
N PRO A 106 -1.46 13.30 -5.07
CA PRO A 106 -0.84 14.59 -4.84
C PRO A 106 -1.00 15.50 -6.08
N GLU A 107 -1.35 16.77 -5.90
CA GLU A 107 -1.60 17.73 -7.00
C GLU A 107 -0.44 17.86 -7.99
N ASP A 108 0.77 17.52 -7.56
CA ASP A 108 2.02 17.52 -8.30
C ASP A 108 2.41 16.16 -8.92
N ALA A 109 1.65 15.08 -8.61
CA ALA A 109 1.82 13.80 -9.28
C ALA A 109 1.20 13.88 -10.68
N LYS A 110 2.02 14.06 -11.67
CA LYS A 110 1.61 14.10 -13.07
C LYS A 110 1.06 12.74 -13.48
N TYR A 111 -0.05 12.74 -14.22
CA TYR A 111 -0.62 11.55 -14.88
C TYR A 111 0.33 10.88 -15.88
N ASP A 112 1.46 11.52 -16.18
CA ASP A 112 2.52 11.01 -17.06
C ASP A 112 3.18 9.71 -16.57
N GLU A 113 2.82 9.23 -15.38
CA GLU A 113 3.37 8.01 -14.76
C GLU A 113 2.48 6.77 -14.87
N LEU A 114 1.35 6.86 -15.57
CA LEU A 114 0.53 5.69 -15.86
C LEU A 114 1.30 4.69 -16.74
N PRO A 115 1.13 3.39 -16.54
CA PRO A 115 0.14 2.71 -15.68
C PRO A 115 0.60 2.49 -14.23
N PHE A 116 -0.38 2.21 -13.34
CA PHE A 116 -0.13 1.88 -11.93
C PHE A 116 -0.69 0.51 -11.55
N PHE A 117 -0.09 -0.11 -10.54
CA PHE A 117 -0.76 -1.17 -9.80
C PHE A 117 -1.63 -0.58 -8.69
N ASP A 118 -2.87 -1.01 -8.60
CA ASP A 118 -3.73 -0.88 -7.42
C ASP A 118 -3.62 -2.17 -6.62
N LEU A 119 -2.91 -2.10 -5.52
CA LEU A 119 -2.60 -3.24 -4.66
C LEU A 119 -3.30 -3.10 -3.32
N THR A 120 -4.14 -4.07 -2.97
CA THR A 120 -4.69 -4.20 -1.62
C THR A 120 -4.06 -5.38 -0.90
N LEU A 121 -3.48 -5.11 0.28
CA LEU A 121 -2.85 -6.11 1.12
C LEU A 121 -3.65 -6.38 2.38
N ARG A 122 -3.73 -7.65 2.77
CA ARG A 122 -4.22 -8.08 4.09
C ARG A 122 -3.11 -7.92 5.14
N SER A 123 -3.48 -7.37 6.28
CA SER A 123 -2.61 -7.33 7.45
C SER A 123 -2.63 -8.66 8.19
N ILE A 124 -1.61 -9.48 8.00
CA ILE A 124 -1.48 -10.75 8.73
C ILE A 124 -0.53 -10.53 9.91
N ALA A 125 -0.99 -10.79 11.14
CA ALA A 125 -0.32 -10.44 12.40
C ALA A 125 1.15 -10.92 12.52
N ARG A 126 1.55 -11.98 11.83
CA ARG A 126 2.90 -12.55 11.89
C ARG A 126 3.74 -12.31 10.63
N PHE A 127 3.09 -11.87 9.54
CA PHE A 127 3.75 -11.75 8.25
C PHE A 127 3.33 -10.45 7.56
N ASN A 128 4.13 -9.41 7.74
CA ASN A 128 3.86 -8.09 7.19
C ASN A 128 4.80 -7.86 6.00
N LEU A 129 4.34 -8.17 4.78
CA LEU A 129 5.06 -7.85 3.55
C LEU A 129 4.89 -6.38 3.21
N LYS A 130 6.00 -5.75 2.79
CA LYS A 130 5.93 -4.41 2.23
C LYS A 130 5.39 -4.47 0.80
N PRO A 131 4.63 -3.48 0.33
CA PRO A 131 4.13 -3.45 -1.05
C PRO A 131 5.26 -3.57 -2.09
N ALA A 132 6.45 -3.01 -1.81
CA ALA A 132 7.63 -3.15 -2.66
C ALA A 132 8.13 -4.61 -2.77
N GLU A 133 8.08 -5.37 -1.67
CA GLU A 133 8.47 -6.79 -1.67
C GLU A 133 7.48 -7.63 -2.50
N VAL A 134 6.20 -7.30 -2.42
CA VAL A 134 5.12 -7.96 -3.19
C VAL A 134 5.32 -7.74 -4.68
N ILE A 135 5.39 -6.48 -5.12
CA ILE A 135 5.58 -6.14 -6.53
C ILE A 135 6.92 -6.65 -7.05
N GLY A 136 7.98 -6.50 -6.25
CA GLY A 136 9.31 -7.04 -6.58
C GLY A 136 9.29 -8.54 -6.85
N SER A 137 8.56 -9.32 -6.03
CA SER A 137 8.41 -10.75 -6.20
C SER A 137 7.57 -11.12 -7.45
N ILE A 138 6.44 -10.45 -7.66
CA ILE A 138 5.52 -10.74 -8.77
C ILE A 138 6.17 -10.44 -10.13
N MET A 139 6.93 -9.35 -10.21
CA MET A 139 7.58 -8.91 -11.44
C MET A 139 9.02 -9.43 -11.60
N GLY A 140 9.61 -10.05 -10.57
CA GLY A 140 11.01 -10.45 -10.59
C GLY A 140 11.97 -9.28 -10.66
N LEU A 141 11.66 -8.17 -9.97
CA LEU A 141 12.46 -6.94 -10.00
C LEU A 141 13.80 -7.12 -9.25
N SER A 142 14.86 -6.53 -9.77
CA SER A 142 16.14 -6.41 -9.06
C SER A 142 16.02 -5.51 -7.83
N GLY A 143 16.96 -5.63 -6.89
CA GLY A 143 16.99 -4.78 -5.70
C GLY A 143 17.07 -3.28 -6.02
N GLU A 144 17.74 -2.90 -7.12
CA GLU A 144 17.81 -1.52 -7.58
C GLU A 144 16.46 -1.02 -8.11
N MET A 145 15.75 -1.83 -8.89
CA MET A 145 14.42 -1.47 -9.38
C MET A 145 13.40 -1.36 -8.23
N ILE A 146 13.51 -2.22 -7.22
CA ILE A 146 12.64 -2.14 -6.03
C ILE A 146 12.80 -0.80 -5.30
N LYS A 147 14.01 -0.24 -5.25
CA LYS A 147 14.26 1.09 -4.64
C LYS A 147 13.66 2.25 -5.44
N MET A 148 13.45 2.07 -6.75
CA MET A 148 12.86 3.08 -7.61
C MET A 148 11.33 3.06 -7.63
N LEU A 149 10.69 2.08 -7.01
CA LEU A 149 9.22 2.02 -6.93
C LEU A 149 8.67 3.25 -6.23
N ARG A 150 7.66 3.86 -6.83
CA ARG A 150 6.90 4.94 -6.20
C ARG A 150 5.62 4.36 -5.63
N ILE A 151 5.44 4.50 -4.32
CA ILE A 151 4.37 3.83 -3.58
C ILE A 151 3.59 4.88 -2.81
N LEU A 152 2.31 5.01 -3.14
CA LEU A 152 1.35 5.85 -2.44
C LEU A 152 0.39 4.97 -1.65
N LYS A 153 0.29 5.18 -0.34
CA LYS A 153 -0.71 4.55 0.51
C LYS A 153 -2.01 5.35 0.41
N LEU A 154 -3.07 4.73 -0.14
CA LEU A 154 -4.37 5.39 -0.32
C LEU A 154 -5.22 5.38 0.95
N GLY A 155 -5.18 4.28 1.70
CA GLY A 155 -6.02 4.14 2.86
C GLY A 155 -5.93 2.75 3.49
N PHE A 156 -6.77 2.54 4.50
CA PHE A 156 -6.88 1.26 5.18
C PHE A 156 -8.32 1.06 5.68
N SER A 157 -8.75 -0.20 5.80
CA SER A 157 -9.97 -0.56 6.49
C SER A 157 -9.64 -1.13 7.88
N ILE A 158 -10.44 -0.75 8.87
CA ILE A 158 -10.39 -1.32 10.21
C ILE A 158 -11.57 -2.28 10.32
N PRO A 159 -11.39 -3.49 10.90
CA PRO A 159 -12.50 -4.40 11.13
C PRO A 159 -13.61 -3.69 11.90
N LYS A 160 -14.84 -3.81 11.42
CA LYS A 160 -16.00 -3.38 12.21
C LYS A 160 -16.00 -4.23 13.47
N SER A 161 -16.16 -3.61 14.65
CA SER A 161 -16.38 -4.38 15.87
C SER A 161 -17.63 -5.26 15.71
N PRO A 162 -17.60 -6.51 16.14
CA PRO A 162 -18.80 -7.33 16.21
C PRO A 162 -19.84 -6.69 17.14
#